data_79a835c903b562bd7c950e3ec83f7abb
#
_entry.id   79a835c903b562bd7c950e3ec83f7abb
#
_cell.length_a   1.000
_cell.length_b   1.000
_cell.length_c   1.000
_cell.angle_alpha   90.00
_cell.angle_beta   90.00
_cell.angle_gamma   90.00
#
_symmetry.space_group_name_H-M   'P 1'
#
loop_
_entity.id
_entity.type
_entity.pdbx_description
1 polymer ?
#
loop_
_entity_poly.entity_id
_entity_poly.type
_entity_poly.pdbx_seq_one_letter_code
_entity_poly.pdbx_strand_id
1 'polypeptide(L)'
;MTKNTQFKTLVNGWLKNKRHMITPSTYANFVLIAENHLIPYFGKRKIGSITESDIQKYILYLYEEGRLDKTGGLTVKTIRDIILVFRLSMEYAYKEKATELLNWDLVEYPKENGTNRVVSLSKEEEQELIQCIYMHMKRKTAGILIALFTGVRIGELCGLQMKDISLSENTISVDRTVQRIYDKHSGKSYINVGPPKTQSSVRTI
;
A
#
# COMPACT_ATOMS: atom_id res chain seq x y z
N MET A 1 -6.74 28.18 -1.98
CA MET A 1 -7.54 27.46 -3.00
C MET A 1 -8.97 27.99 -2.99
N THR A 2 -9.77 27.76 -4.04
CA THR A 2 -11.18 28.19 -4.15
C THR A 2 -12.03 27.04 -4.65
N LYS A 3 -13.38 27.15 -4.54
CA LYS A 3 -14.35 26.17 -5.11
C LYS A 3 -14.12 25.91 -6.63
N ASN A 4 -13.50 26.85 -7.34
CA ASN A 4 -13.18 26.73 -8.76
C ASN A 4 -11.82 26.04 -9.05
N THR A 5 -11.05 25.68 -8.02
CA THR A 5 -9.77 24.96 -8.17
C THR A 5 -10.03 23.59 -8.80
N GLN A 6 -9.23 23.19 -9.78
CA GLN A 6 -9.31 21.84 -10.36
C GLN A 6 -8.81 20.80 -9.37
N PHE A 7 -9.40 19.60 -9.37
CA PHE A 7 -9.01 18.50 -8.49
C PHE A 7 -7.54 18.08 -8.67
N LYS A 8 -7.01 18.09 -9.91
CA LYS A 8 -5.59 17.85 -10.17
C LYS A 8 -4.68 18.80 -9.39
N THR A 9 -5.03 20.09 -9.36
CA THR A 9 -4.25 21.11 -8.63
C THR A 9 -4.33 20.88 -7.13
N LEU A 10 -5.53 20.54 -6.61
CA LEU A 10 -5.73 20.20 -5.21
C LEU A 10 -4.85 19.01 -4.80
N VAL A 11 -4.98 17.87 -5.50
CA VAL A 11 -4.31 16.62 -5.09
C VAL A 11 -2.79 16.76 -5.16
N ASN A 12 -2.27 17.47 -6.17
CA ASN A 12 -0.83 17.74 -6.27
C ASN A 12 -0.32 18.63 -5.13
N GLY A 13 -1.08 19.66 -4.76
CA GLY A 13 -0.76 20.51 -3.60
C GLY A 13 -0.81 19.74 -2.28
N TRP A 14 -1.82 18.89 -2.10
CA TRP A 14 -1.95 18.02 -0.94
C TRP A 14 -0.79 17.01 -0.85
N LEU A 15 -0.43 16.35 -1.95
CA LEU A 15 0.71 15.42 -2.01
C LEU A 15 2.03 16.13 -1.64
N LYS A 16 2.27 17.34 -2.16
CA LYS A 16 3.45 18.14 -1.81
C LYS A 16 3.56 18.36 -0.30
N ASN A 17 2.45 18.68 0.36
CA ASN A 17 2.42 18.85 1.81
C ASN A 17 2.63 17.54 2.56
N LYS A 18 2.09 16.42 2.05
CA LYS A 18 2.23 15.09 2.68
C LYS A 18 3.64 14.50 2.60
N ARG A 19 4.46 14.92 1.65
CA ARG A 19 5.78 14.32 1.34
C ARG A 19 6.67 14.12 2.57
N HIS A 20 6.64 15.09 3.51
CA HIS A 20 7.49 15.05 4.72
C HIS A 20 6.76 14.57 5.97
N MET A 21 5.47 14.24 5.86
CA MET A 21 4.62 13.87 7.00
C MET A 21 4.32 12.38 7.07
N ILE A 22 4.64 11.62 6.01
CA ILE A 22 4.33 10.19 5.89
C ILE A 22 5.55 9.43 5.40
N THR A 23 5.53 8.11 5.55
CA THR A 23 6.65 7.28 5.09
C THR A 23 6.82 7.32 3.57
N PRO A 24 8.04 7.15 3.03
CA PRO A 24 8.28 7.16 1.59
C PRO A 24 7.42 6.15 0.83
N SER A 25 7.16 4.97 1.38
CA SER A 25 6.33 3.94 0.76
C SER A 25 4.84 4.35 0.69
N THR A 26 4.32 4.96 1.77
CA THR A 26 2.96 5.49 1.79
C THR A 26 2.80 6.63 0.78
N TYR A 27 3.79 7.53 0.73
CA TYR A 27 3.79 8.64 -0.22
C TYR A 27 3.79 8.14 -1.67
N ALA A 28 4.66 7.19 -2.01
CA ALA A 28 4.72 6.60 -3.35
C ALA A 28 3.38 5.95 -3.75
N ASN A 29 2.73 5.23 -2.80
CA ASN A 29 1.42 4.64 -3.04
C ASN A 29 0.34 5.72 -3.28
N PHE A 30 0.35 6.81 -2.51
CA PHE A 30 -0.59 7.92 -2.71
C PHE A 30 -0.41 8.59 -4.08
N VAL A 31 0.85 8.77 -4.52
CA VAL A 31 1.16 9.29 -5.86
C VAL A 31 0.63 8.36 -6.94
N LEU A 32 0.88 7.05 -6.83
CA LEU A 32 0.39 6.05 -7.79
C LEU A 32 -1.14 6.04 -7.88
N ILE A 33 -1.84 6.08 -6.75
CA ILE A 33 -3.30 6.15 -6.70
C ILE A 33 -3.80 7.45 -7.36
N ALA A 34 -3.21 8.58 -7.00
CA ALA A 34 -3.61 9.87 -7.54
C ALA A 34 -3.45 9.94 -9.07
N GLU A 35 -2.29 9.52 -9.58
CA GLU A 35 -1.98 9.62 -11.00
C GLU A 35 -2.67 8.56 -11.87
N ASN A 36 -2.82 7.34 -11.36
CA ASN A 36 -3.39 6.26 -12.14
C ASN A 36 -4.93 6.21 -12.09
N HIS A 37 -5.55 6.68 -11.00
CA HIS A 37 -6.98 6.52 -10.78
C HIS A 37 -7.72 7.84 -10.60
N LEU A 38 -7.24 8.74 -9.72
CA LEU A 38 -8.01 9.93 -9.35
C LEU A 38 -7.91 11.06 -10.38
N ILE A 39 -6.70 11.39 -10.82
CA ILE A 39 -6.48 12.48 -11.79
C ILE A 39 -7.11 12.17 -13.16
N PRO A 40 -7.03 10.95 -13.72
CA PRO A 40 -7.70 10.64 -14.97
C PRO A 40 -9.21 10.86 -14.93
N TYR A 41 -9.87 10.59 -13.80
CA TYR A 41 -11.32 10.70 -13.66
C TYR A 41 -11.77 12.09 -13.19
N PHE A 42 -11.20 12.61 -12.12
CA PHE A 42 -11.62 13.87 -11.49
C PHE A 42 -10.75 15.08 -11.85
N GLY A 43 -9.57 14.89 -12.44
CA GLY A 43 -8.53 15.91 -12.52
C GLY A 43 -8.95 17.25 -13.09
N LYS A 44 -9.85 17.27 -14.10
CA LYS A 44 -10.38 18.49 -14.75
C LYS A 44 -11.59 19.08 -14.02
N ARG A 45 -12.20 18.36 -13.09
CA ARG A 45 -13.38 18.83 -12.37
C ARG A 45 -13.01 19.87 -11.32
N LYS A 46 -13.89 20.84 -11.11
CA LYS A 46 -13.79 21.81 -10.03
C LYS A 46 -14.13 21.13 -8.70
N ILE A 47 -13.33 21.33 -7.66
CA ILE A 47 -13.54 20.67 -6.37
C ILE A 47 -14.90 20.99 -5.74
N GLY A 48 -15.40 22.21 -5.91
CA GLY A 48 -16.71 22.61 -5.40
C GLY A 48 -17.91 22.04 -6.18
N SER A 49 -17.69 21.32 -7.28
CA SER A 49 -18.75 20.66 -8.06
C SER A 49 -18.79 19.15 -7.89
N ILE A 50 -17.93 18.59 -7.06
CA ILE A 50 -17.88 17.15 -6.80
C ILE A 50 -18.84 16.83 -5.65
N THR A 51 -19.75 15.88 -5.88
CA THR A 51 -20.79 15.46 -4.95
C THR A 51 -20.62 14.01 -4.54
N GLU A 52 -21.34 13.59 -3.50
CA GLU A 52 -21.39 12.19 -3.04
C GLU A 52 -21.88 11.25 -4.15
N SER A 53 -22.85 11.71 -4.97
CA SER A 53 -23.32 10.96 -6.13
C SER A 53 -22.22 10.71 -7.16
N ASP A 54 -21.32 11.66 -7.35
CA ASP A 54 -20.17 11.47 -8.25
C ASP A 54 -19.19 10.43 -7.72
N ILE A 55 -18.98 10.43 -6.40
CA ILE A 55 -18.14 9.45 -5.73
C ILE A 55 -18.75 8.06 -5.84
N GLN A 56 -20.08 7.95 -5.65
CA GLN A 56 -20.78 6.68 -5.77
C GLN A 56 -20.66 6.12 -7.20
N LYS A 57 -20.84 6.94 -8.22
CA LYS A 57 -20.64 6.53 -9.63
C LYS A 57 -19.19 6.10 -9.89
N TYR A 58 -18.23 6.78 -9.29
CA TYR A 58 -16.82 6.43 -9.44
C TYR A 58 -16.48 5.09 -8.77
N ILE A 59 -17.05 4.80 -7.60
CA ILE A 59 -16.90 3.50 -6.94
C ILE A 59 -17.42 2.37 -7.83
N LEU A 60 -18.60 2.54 -8.44
CA LEU A 60 -19.17 1.56 -9.37
C LEU A 60 -18.28 1.38 -10.60
N TYR A 61 -17.83 2.47 -11.19
CA TYR A 61 -16.86 2.43 -12.31
C TYR A 61 -15.59 1.66 -11.94
N LEU A 62 -15.00 1.93 -10.75
CA LEU A 62 -13.82 1.20 -10.29
C LEU A 62 -14.08 -0.30 -10.07
N TYR A 63 -15.30 -0.63 -9.63
CA TYR A 63 -15.71 -2.02 -9.40
C TYR A 63 -15.91 -2.80 -10.69
N GLU A 64 -16.36 -2.16 -11.75
CA GLU A 64 -16.66 -2.79 -13.06
C GLU A 64 -15.47 -2.72 -14.03
N GLU A 65 -14.77 -1.57 -14.10
CA GLU A 65 -13.80 -1.26 -15.15
C GLU A 65 -12.48 -0.66 -14.63
N GLY A 66 -12.27 -0.64 -13.31
CA GLY A 66 -11.19 0.11 -12.67
C GLY A 66 -9.77 -0.40 -12.90
N ARG A 67 -9.57 -1.57 -13.52
CA ARG A 67 -8.23 -2.12 -13.79
C ARG A 67 -7.53 -1.34 -14.90
N LEU A 68 -6.25 -1.03 -14.69
CA LEU A 68 -5.45 -0.27 -15.64
C LEU A 68 -5.20 -1.03 -16.96
N ASP A 69 -5.19 -2.35 -16.92
CA ASP A 69 -5.06 -3.23 -18.08
C ASP A 69 -6.41 -3.46 -18.83
N LYS A 70 -7.49 -2.81 -18.36
CA LYS A 70 -8.85 -2.90 -18.91
C LYS A 70 -9.43 -4.33 -18.93
N THR A 71 -8.97 -5.21 -18.06
CA THR A 71 -9.45 -6.58 -17.96
C THR A 71 -10.60 -6.77 -16.96
N GLY A 72 -11.16 -5.68 -16.44
CA GLY A 72 -12.30 -5.69 -15.49
C GLY A 72 -12.14 -4.73 -14.32
N GLY A 73 -12.83 -5.01 -13.22
CA GLY A 73 -12.89 -4.16 -12.05
C GLY A 73 -11.82 -4.45 -10.99
N LEU A 74 -11.83 -3.60 -9.98
CA LEU A 74 -10.95 -3.68 -8.82
C LEU A 74 -11.64 -4.36 -7.65
N THR A 75 -10.84 -4.95 -6.74
CA THR A 75 -11.36 -5.45 -5.46
C THR A 75 -11.87 -4.30 -4.58
N VAL A 76 -12.87 -4.58 -3.75
CA VAL A 76 -13.43 -3.58 -2.82
C VAL A 76 -12.35 -2.99 -1.91
N LYS A 77 -11.37 -3.80 -1.49
CA LYS A 77 -10.22 -3.33 -0.71
C LYS A 77 -9.42 -2.26 -1.47
N THR A 78 -9.09 -2.51 -2.73
CA THR A 78 -8.35 -1.53 -3.57
C THR A 78 -9.18 -0.26 -3.80
N ILE A 79 -10.50 -0.40 -4.00
CA ILE A 79 -11.41 0.74 -4.14
C ILE A 79 -11.39 1.59 -2.86
N ARG A 80 -11.47 0.96 -1.68
CA ARG A 80 -11.39 1.67 -0.39
C ARG A 80 -10.08 2.46 -0.24
N ASP A 81 -8.96 1.87 -0.66
CA ASP A 81 -7.65 2.55 -0.62
C ASP A 81 -7.62 3.76 -1.56
N ILE A 82 -8.22 3.66 -2.76
CA ILE A 82 -8.34 4.78 -3.70
C ILE A 82 -9.24 5.89 -3.12
N ILE A 83 -10.40 5.52 -2.59
CA ILE A 83 -11.34 6.48 -2.01
C ILE A 83 -10.76 7.13 -0.74
N LEU A 84 -9.94 6.42 0.04
CA LEU A 84 -9.23 7.01 1.18
C LEU A 84 -8.33 8.17 0.73
N VAL A 85 -7.56 8.00 -0.34
CA VAL A 85 -6.69 9.07 -0.87
C VAL A 85 -7.52 10.25 -1.38
N PHE A 86 -8.64 9.97 -2.07
CA PHE A 86 -9.58 10.99 -2.50
C PHE A 86 -10.14 11.76 -1.30
N ARG A 87 -10.66 11.05 -0.29
CA ARG A 87 -11.21 11.62 0.94
C ARG A 87 -10.19 12.53 1.64
N LEU A 88 -8.98 12.05 1.88
CA LEU A 88 -7.93 12.83 2.53
C LEU A 88 -7.57 14.11 1.75
N SER A 89 -7.62 14.07 0.42
CA SER A 89 -7.37 15.26 -0.41
C SER A 89 -8.54 16.26 -0.34
N MET A 90 -9.79 15.79 -0.29
CA MET A 90 -10.97 16.66 -0.15
C MET A 90 -11.08 17.24 1.27
N GLU A 91 -10.75 16.48 2.31
CA GLU A 91 -10.65 17.00 3.69
C GLU A 91 -9.58 18.10 3.83
N TYR A 92 -8.48 17.97 3.08
CA TYR A 92 -7.49 19.05 3.00
C TYR A 92 -8.09 20.32 2.35
N ALA A 93 -8.85 20.19 1.25
CA ALA A 93 -9.54 21.33 0.65
C ALA A 93 -10.55 21.98 1.58
N TYR A 94 -11.27 21.17 2.38
CA TYR A 94 -12.20 21.67 3.40
C TYR A 94 -11.46 22.48 4.48
N LYS A 95 -10.34 21.97 5.00
CA LYS A 95 -9.50 22.69 5.98
C LYS A 95 -8.98 24.03 5.44
N GLU A 96 -8.68 24.10 4.16
CA GLU A 96 -8.31 25.32 3.43
C GLU A 96 -9.53 26.22 3.10
N LYS A 97 -10.73 25.89 3.57
CA LYS A 97 -12.00 26.58 3.30
C LYS A 97 -12.33 26.71 1.80
N ALA A 98 -11.81 25.78 0.99
CA ALA A 98 -11.98 25.80 -0.47
C ALA A 98 -13.20 24.99 -0.94
N THR A 99 -13.79 24.16 -0.11
CA THR A 99 -15.00 23.38 -0.39
C THR A 99 -15.76 23.07 0.89
N GLU A 100 -16.99 22.59 0.76
CA GLU A 100 -17.76 22.02 1.87
C GLU A 100 -17.33 20.60 2.19
N LEU A 101 -17.66 20.13 3.38
CA LEU A 101 -17.37 18.76 3.80
C LEU A 101 -18.37 17.82 3.11
N LEU A 102 -17.86 16.78 2.45
CA LEU A 102 -18.68 15.71 1.89
C LEU A 102 -19.18 14.78 2.99
N ASN A 103 -20.42 14.32 2.84
CA ASN A 103 -21.01 13.36 3.77
C ASN A 103 -20.64 11.92 3.34
N TRP A 104 -19.64 11.35 4.02
CA TRP A 104 -19.11 10.02 3.71
C TRP A 104 -20.06 8.88 4.12
N ASP A 105 -21.06 9.14 4.97
CA ASP A 105 -22.05 8.13 5.39
C ASP A 105 -23.04 7.80 4.25
N LEU A 106 -23.10 8.66 3.23
CA LEU A 106 -23.89 8.44 2.02
C LEU A 106 -23.17 7.61 0.95
N VAL A 107 -21.91 7.22 1.19
CA VAL A 107 -21.09 6.49 0.23
C VAL A 107 -21.06 5.01 0.57
N GLU A 108 -21.59 4.20 -0.34
CA GLU A 108 -21.69 2.75 -0.17
C GLU A 108 -20.65 2.01 -1.01
N TYR A 109 -20.20 0.86 -0.51
CA TYR A 109 -19.26 -0.02 -1.22
C TYR A 109 -19.96 -1.31 -1.64
N PRO A 110 -19.63 -1.87 -2.81
CA PRO A 110 -20.08 -3.18 -3.21
C PRO A 110 -19.74 -4.25 -2.15
N LYS A 111 -20.57 -5.29 -2.06
CA LYS A 111 -20.25 -6.43 -1.19
C LYS A 111 -19.05 -7.19 -1.74
N GLU A 112 -18.15 -7.62 -0.86
CA GLU A 112 -17.06 -8.50 -1.25
C GLU A 112 -17.61 -9.89 -1.56
N ASN A 113 -17.48 -10.32 -2.82
CA ASN A 113 -17.80 -11.67 -3.21
C ASN A 113 -16.57 -12.56 -2.97
N GLY A 114 -16.61 -13.34 -1.91
CA GLY A 114 -15.63 -14.38 -1.62
C GLY A 114 -14.68 -14.07 -0.47
N THR A 115 -14.56 -15.03 0.44
CA THR A 115 -13.49 -15.08 1.43
C THR A 115 -12.23 -15.61 0.73
N ASN A 116 -11.18 -14.80 0.63
CA ASN A 116 -9.86 -15.31 0.32
C ASN A 116 -9.46 -16.30 1.42
N ARG A 117 -9.66 -17.59 1.18
CA ARG A 117 -9.12 -18.62 2.08
C ARG A 117 -7.61 -18.46 2.09
N VAL A 118 -7.06 -18.22 3.27
CA VAL A 118 -5.61 -18.36 3.47
C VAL A 118 -5.30 -19.86 3.30
N VAL A 119 -4.60 -20.18 2.25
CA VAL A 119 -4.08 -21.54 2.04
C VAL A 119 -2.77 -21.62 2.81
N SER A 120 -2.72 -22.45 3.83
CA SER A 120 -1.49 -22.82 4.54
C SER A 120 -0.95 -24.14 4.01
N LEU A 121 0.35 -24.32 4.06
CA LEU A 121 0.98 -25.61 3.76
C LEU A 121 0.48 -26.68 4.73
N SER A 122 0.26 -27.90 4.24
CA SER A 122 0.11 -29.05 5.10
C SER A 122 1.47 -29.41 5.73
N LYS A 123 1.47 -30.29 6.76
CA LYS A 123 2.72 -30.75 7.36
C LYS A 123 3.61 -31.53 6.37
N GLU A 124 3.00 -32.27 5.49
CA GLU A 124 3.66 -33.03 4.44
C GLU A 124 4.31 -32.10 3.42
N GLU A 125 3.56 -31.09 2.92
CA GLU A 125 4.07 -30.06 1.99
C GLU A 125 5.19 -29.23 2.63
N GLU A 126 5.10 -28.92 3.92
CA GLU A 126 6.16 -28.23 4.67
C GLU A 126 7.44 -29.08 4.72
N GLN A 127 7.34 -30.39 5.02
CA GLN A 127 8.48 -31.29 5.05
C GLN A 127 9.13 -31.46 3.68
N GLU A 128 8.35 -31.61 2.63
CA GLU A 128 8.85 -31.68 1.25
C GLU A 128 9.59 -30.41 0.85
N LEU A 129 9.03 -29.23 1.20
CA LEU A 129 9.66 -27.93 0.96
C LEU A 129 11.02 -27.84 1.68
N ILE A 130 11.08 -28.22 2.95
CA ILE A 130 12.31 -28.22 3.75
C ILE A 130 13.38 -29.13 3.13
N GLN A 131 13.02 -30.35 2.76
CA GLN A 131 13.94 -31.29 2.12
C GLN A 131 14.45 -30.77 0.77
N CYS A 132 13.57 -30.21 -0.06
CA CYS A 132 13.95 -29.61 -1.34
C CYS A 132 14.94 -28.46 -1.13
N ILE A 133 14.74 -27.61 -0.12
CA ILE A 133 15.64 -26.51 0.20
C ILE A 133 17.00 -27.03 0.66
N TYR A 134 17.06 -28.06 1.51
CA TYR A 134 18.33 -28.66 1.96
C TYR A 134 19.12 -29.25 0.80
N MET A 135 18.48 -29.92 -0.14
CA MET A 135 19.14 -30.48 -1.34
C MET A 135 19.67 -29.40 -2.28
N HIS A 136 19.05 -28.22 -2.31
CA HIS A 136 19.38 -27.11 -3.23
C HIS A 136 19.74 -25.84 -2.46
N MET A 137 20.49 -25.97 -1.34
CA MET A 137 20.83 -24.84 -0.46
C MET A 137 21.59 -23.75 -1.20
N LYS A 138 20.98 -22.56 -1.23
CA LYS A 138 21.55 -21.31 -1.74
C LYS A 138 21.17 -20.19 -0.78
N ARG A 139 21.85 -19.04 -0.88
CA ARG A 139 21.53 -17.86 -0.06
C ARG A 139 20.05 -17.49 -0.07
N LYS A 140 19.41 -17.58 -1.24
CA LYS A 140 17.97 -17.25 -1.39
C LYS A 140 17.07 -18.30 -0.71
N THR A 141 17.39 -19.58 -0.83
CA THR A 141 16.60 -20.66 -0.24
C THR A 141 16.79 -20.74 1.27
N ALA A 142 17.99 -20.42 1.79
CA ALA A 142 18.21 -20.27 3.24
C ALA A 142 17.30 -19.21 3.86
N GLY A 143 17.05 -18.10 3.15
CA GLY A 143 16.09 -17.09 3.60
C GLY A 143 14.66 -17.60 3.77
N ILE A 144 14.23 -18.56 2.93
CA ILE A 144 12.91 -19.19 3.07
C ILE A 144 12.82 -19.98 4.37
N LEU A 145 13.86 -20.75 4.71
CA LEU A 145 13.91 -21.49 6.00
C LEU A 145 13.85 -20.54 7.19
N ILE A 146 14.61 -19.44 7.15
CA ILE A 146 14.56 -18.43 8.21
C ILE A 146 13.14 -17.91 8.37
N ALA A 147 12.48 -17.54 7.28
CA ALA A 147 11.12 -17.04 7.32
C ALA A 147 10.11 -18.09 7.83
N LEU A 148 10.26 -19.35 7.41
CA LEU A 148 9.40 -20.46 7.81
C LEU A 148 9.48 -20.72 9.33
N PHE A 149 10.69 -20.79 9.88
CA PHE A 149 10.89 -21.12 11.29
C PHE A 149 10.73 -19.93 12.25
N THR A 150 10.91 -18.70 11.77
CA THR A 150 10.89 -17.50 12.64
C THR A 150 9.66 -16.61 12.45
N GLY A 151 8.93 -16.78 11.36
CA GLY A 151 7.80 -15.91 11.02
C GLY A 151 8.19 -14.45 10.70
N VAL A 152 9.45 -14.18 10.37
CA VAL A 152 9.89 -12.82 9.97
C VAL A 152 9.21 -12.41 8.67
N ARG A 153 8.82 -11.14 8.59
CA ARG A 153 8.24 -10.60 7.35
C ARG A 153 9.29 -10.50 6.26
N ILE A 154 8.89 -10.61 4.99
CA ILE A 154 9.83 -10.56 3.86
C ILE A 154 10.71 -9.29 3.85
N GLY A 155 10.17 -8.14 4.24
CA GLY A 155 10.94 -6.91 4.34
C GLY A 155 11.97 -6.92 5.48
N GLU A 156 11.64 -7.55 6.60
CA GLU A 156 12.55 -7.77 7.74
C GLU A 156 13.66 -8.75 7.34
N LEU A 157 13.29 -9.88 6.71
CA LEU A 157 14.25 -10.87 6.19
C LEU A 157 15.26 -10.23 5.22
N CYS A 158 14.78 -9.40 4.28
CA CYS A 158 15.66 -8.68 3.36
C CYS A 158 16.57 -7.65 4.06
N GLY A 159 16.20 -7.24 5.27
CA GLY A 159 16.97 -6.31 6.10
C GLY A 159 18.01 -6.97 7.00
N LEU A 160 17.97 -8.30 7.17
CA LEU A 160 18.90 -9.01 8.05
C LEU A 160 20.35 -8.93 7.55
N GLN A 161 21.25 -8.75 8.49
CA GLN A 161 22.70 -8.76 8.32
C GLN A 161 23.31 -9.84 9.19
N MET A 162 24.52 -10.29 8.86
CA MET A 162 25.19 -11.33 9.67
C MET A 162 25.37 -10.96 11.14
N LYS A 163 25.56 -9.68 11.46
CA LYS A 163 25.67 -9.18 12.84
C LYS A 163 24.37 -9.28 13.64
N ASP A 164 23.22 -9.45 12.97
CA ASP A 164 21.92 -9.55 13.61
C ASP A 164 21.62 -11.00 14.06
N ILE A 165 22.52 -11.95 13.73
CA ILE A 165 22.41 -13.37 14.04
C ILE A 165 23.47 -13.73 15.07
N SER A 166 23.05 -14.13 16.25
CA SER A 166 23.92 -14.67 17.30
C SER A 166 23.83 -16.20 17.35
N LEU A 167 24.85 -16.87 16.87
CA LEU A 167 24.93 -18.35 16.93
C LEU A 167 25.18 -18.86 18.33
N SER A 168 25.83 -18.07 19.19
CA SER A 168 26.09 -18.45 20.60
C SER A 168 24.81 -18.37 21.44
N GLU A 169 23.92 -17.46 21.14
CA GLU A 169 22.66 -17.25 21.86
C GLU A 169 21.46 -17.87 21.13
N ASN A 170 21.65 -18.39 19.91
CA ASN A 170 20.60 -18.88 19.01
C ASN A 170 19.50 -17.86 18.76
N THR A 171 19.87 -16.59 18.52
CA THR A 171 18.91 -15.51 18.37
C THR A 171 19.11 -14.74 17.06
N ILE A 172 18.02 -14.12 16.59
CA ILE A 172 18.00 -13.19 15.46
C ILE A 172 17.35 -11.88 15.92
N SER A 173 18.08 -10.77 15.77
CA SER A 173 17.58 -9.44 16.08
C SER A 173 16.94 -8.80 14.84
N VAL A 174 15.69 -8.38 14.96
CA VAL A 174 14.92 -7.73 13.88
C VAL A 174 14.70 -6.27 14.24
N ASP A 175 15.48 -5.37 13.65
CA ASP A 175 15.45 -3.93 13.94
C ASP A 175 15.22 -3.05 12.70
N ARG A 176 15.18 -3.65 11.51
CA ARG A 176 14.98 -2.91 10.25
C ARG A 176 14.15 -3.68 9.23
N THR A 177 13.63 -2.94 8.28
CA THR A 177 12.93 -3.49 7.11
C THR A 177 13.46 -2.87 5.83
N VAL A 178 13.47 -3.66 4.77
CA VAL A 178 13.87 -3.24 3.42
C VAL A 178 12.68 -3.30 2.49
N GLN A 179 12.43 -2.22 1.76
CA GLN A 179 11.34 -2.12 0.80
C GLN A 179 11.86 -1.57 -0.53
N ARG A 180 11.37 -2.12 -1.64
CA ARG A 180 11.56 -1.52 -2.95
C ARG A 180 10.42 -0.54 -3.19
N ILE A 181 10.75 0.72 -3.41
CA ILE A 181 9.79 1.79 -3.68
C ILE A 181 9.93 2.21 -5.14
N TYR A 182 8.81 2.24 -5.86
CA TYR A 182 8.75 2.78 -7.20
C TYR A 182 8.42 4.27 -7.14
N ASP A 183 9.30 5.09 -7.70
CA ASP A 183 9.07 6.52 -7.86
C ASP A 183 8.48 6.79 -9.25
N LYS A 184 7.23 7.18 -9.28
CA LYS A 184 6.47 7.45 -10.50
C LYS A 184 7.07 8.60 -11.33
N HIS A 185 7.64 9.62 -10.66
CA HIS A 185 8.19 10.78 -11.36
C HIS A 185 9.50 10.47 -12.08
N SER A 186 10.36 9.68 -11.46
CA SER A 186 11.63 9.25 -12.09
C SER A 186 11.49 8.00 -12.95
N GLY A 187 10.39 7.27 -12.85
CA GLY A 187 10.19 5.97 -13.49
C GLY A 187 11.11 4.87 -12.97
N LYS A 188 11.77 5.07 -11.83
CA LYS A 188 12.75 4.14 -11.26
C LYS A 188 12.33 3.64 -9.89
N SER A 189 12.82 2.44 -9.55
CA SER A 189 12.71 1.91 -8.20
C SER A 189 13.99 2.11 -7.43
N TYR A 190 13.87 2.40 -6.13
CA TYR A 190 15.01 2.45 -5.21
C TYR A 190 14.74 1.59 -3.97
N ILE A 191 15.81 1.25 -3.26
CA ILE A 191 15.73 0.49 -2.01
C ILE A 191 15.64 1.50 -0.86
N ASN A 192 14.61 1.34 -0.05
CA ASN A 192 14.43 2.08 1.19
C ASN A 192 14.68 1.14 2.37
N VAL A 193 15.59 1.53 3.25
CA VAL A 193 15.90 0.83 4.50
C VAL A 193 15.40 1.71 5.64
N GLY A 194 14.61 1.16 6.52
CA GLY A 194 14.03 1.91 7.64
C GLY A 194 13.68 1.00 8.82
N PRO A 195 13.19 1.58 9.91
CA PRO A 195 12.69 0.80 11.04
C PRO A 195 11.47 -0.01 10.62
N PRO A 196 11.13 -1.09 11.34
CA PRO A 196 9.88 -1.81 11.16
C PRO A 196 8.66 -0.90 11.30
N LYS A 197 7.54 -1.31 10.72
CA LYS A 197 6.30 -0.50 10.66
C LYS A 197 5.75 -0.11 12.04
N THR A 198 5.97 -0.94 13.04
CA THR A 198 5.53 -0.70 14.42
C THR A 198 6.68 -0.98 15.38
N GLN A 199 6.69 -0.30 16.52
CA GLN A 199 7.70 -0.49 17.55
C GLN A 199 7.71 -1.94 18.09
N SER A 200 6.54 -2.58 18.17
CA SER A 200 6.42 -4.00 18.54
C SER A 200 7.01 -4.99 17.53
N SER A 201 7.37 -4.52 16.34
CA SER A 201 8.05 -5.34 15.33
C SER A 201 9.57 -5.38 15.53
N VAL A 202 10.14 -4.48 16.35
CA VAL A 202 11.53 -4.57 16.82
C VAL A 202 11.58 -5.65 17.90
N ARG A 203 12.26 -6.75 17.62
CA ARG A 203 12.26 -7.93 18.48
C ARG A 203 13.48 -8.80 18.26
N THR A 204 13.79 -9.63 19.25
CA THR A 204 14.71 -10.76 19.14
C THR A 204 13.89 -12.06 19.11
N ILE A 205 14.23 -12.95 18.22
CA ILE A 205 13.59 -14.26 17.98
C ILE A 205 14.61 -15.33 18.32
#